data_170fc4a54167f5f87992c501e61c74cf
#
_entry.id   170fc4a54167f5f87992c501e61c74cf
#
_cell.length_a   1.000
_cell.length_b   1.000
_cell.length_c   1.000
_cell.angle_alpha   90.00
_cell.angle_beta   90.00
_cell.angle_gamma   90.00
#
_symmetry.space_group_name_H-M   'P 1'
#
loop_
_entity.id
_entity.type
_entity.pdbx_description
1 polymer ?
#
loop_
_entity_poly.entity_id
_entity_poly.type
_entity_poly.pdbx_seq_one_letter_code
_entity_poly.pdbx_strand_id
1 'polypeptide(L)'
;NIGAKLAAPDKLCINIMGDSAIGMTGMDLETAARYGIGILTIVFNNGVMAAERDVLIEADEKYGAMKVGGNYSVVAEGLGVASLRVEKPDDFLPALDEAKKITTSGAPFLIECMVKEGYEFSRDALPGL
;
A
#
# COMPACT_ATOMS: atom_id res chain seq x y z
N ASN A 1 -5.97 9.89 -3.73
CA ASN A 1 -6.95 9.43 -2.73
C ASN A 1 -7.41 10.55 -1.79
N ILE A 2 -6.53 11.49 -1.37
CA ILE A 2 -6.88 12.67 -0.57
C ILE A 2 -8.04 13.45 -1.21
N GLY A 3 -7.94 13.81 -2.49
CA GLY A 3 -9.01 14.53 -3.21
C GLY A 3 -10.34 13.79 -3.22
N ALA A 4 -10.32 12.46 -3.32
CA ALA A 4 -11.55 11.65 -3.26
C ALA A 4 -12.21 11.74 -1.88
N LYS A 5 -11.42 11.72 -0.80
CA LYS A 5 -11.93 11.87 0.57
C LYS A 5 -12.50 13.26 0.83
N LEU A 6 -11.87 14.30 0.30
CA LEU A 6 -12.38 15.67 0.41
C LEU A 6 -13.70 15.85 -0.35
N ALA A 7 -13.83 15.21 -1.53
CA ALA A 7 -15.06 15.26 -2.32
C ALA A 7 -16.20 14.39 -1.76
N ALA A 8 -15.86 13.35 -0.99
CA ALA A 8 -16.81 12.41 -0.41
C ALA A 8 -16.44 12.07 1.05
N PRO A 9 -16.61 13.02 1.98
CA PRO A 9 -16.08 12.90 3.34
C PRO A 9 -16.68 11.73 4.12
N ASP A 10 -17.92 11.34 3.82
CA ASP A 10 -18.61 10.23 4.50
C ASP A 10 -18.24 8.84 3.93
N LYS A 11 -17.45 8.78 2.87
CA LYS A 11 -17.07 7.52 2.25
C LYS A 11 -15.72 7.01 2.79
N LEU A 12 -15.60 5.70 2.89
CA LEU A 12 -14.31 5.06 3.07
C LEU A 12 -13.52 5.16 1.75
N CYS A 13 -12.44 5.93 1.76
CA CYS A 13 -11.56 6.07 0.60
C CYS A 13 -10.34 5.18 0.79
N ILE A 14 -10.21 4.17 -0.04
CA ILE A 14 -9.12 3.18 0.03
C ILE A 14 -8.15 3.43 -1.14
N ASN A 15 -6.87 3.43 -0.83
CA ASN A 15 -5.77 3.40 -1.78
C ASN A 15 -5.09 2.03 -1.69
N ILE A 16 -4.95 1.32 -2.79
CA ILE A 16 -4.25 0.03 -2.85
C ILE A 16 -3.04 0.21 -3.75
N MET A 17 -1.86 -0.16 -3.25
CA MET A 17 -0.60 -0.01 -3.98
C MET A 17 0.40 -1.10 -3.63
N GLY A 18 1.40 -1.29 -4.51
CA GLY A 18 2.56 -2.12 -4.21
C GLY A 18 3.63 -1.37 -3.43
N ASP A 19 4.61 -2.11 -2.94
CA ASP A 19 5.74 -1.60 -2.17
C ASP A 19 6.64 -0.63 -2.96
N SER A 20 6.82 -0.83 -4.26
CA SER A 20 7.54 0.14 -5.10
C SER A 20 6.74 1.43 -5.32
N ALA A 21 5.41 1.33 -5.43
CA ALA A 21 4.55 2.47 -5.67
C ALA A 21 4.49 3.43 -4.46
N ILE A 22 4.54 2.93 -3.23
CA ILE A 22 4.56 3.80 -2.04
C ILE A 22 5.81 4.68 -2.00
N GLY A 23 6.92 4.22 -2.57
CA GLY A 23 8.13 5.04 -2.71
C GLY A 23 7.93 6.32 -3.54
N MET A 24 6.94 6.33 -4.43
CA MET A 24 6.63 7.49 -5.28
C MET A 24 5.69 8.49 -4.61
N THR A 25 4.72 8.02 -3.81
CA THR A 25 3.63 8.87 -3.28
C THR A 25 3.43 8.74 -1.78
N GLY A 26 4.25 7.98 -1.08
CA GLY A 26 4.09 7.71 0.35
C GLY A 26 4.12 8.97 1.24
N MET A 27 4.82 10.02 0.80
CA MET A 27 4.86 11.28 1.53
C MET A 27 3.51 12.00 1.61
N ASP A 28 2.54 11.69 0.74
CA ASP A 28 1.17 12.20 0.84
C ASP A 28 0.46 11.76 2.13
N LEU A 29 0.95 10.69 2.76
CA LEU A 29 0.45 10.22 4.06
C LEU A 29 0.69 11.26 5.17
N GLU A 30 1.83 11.97 5.15
CA GLU A 30 2.08 13.07 6.08
C GLU A 30 1.03 14.18 5.91
N THR A 31 0.73 14.53 4.68
CA THR A 31 -0.31 15.53 4.38
C THR A 31 -1.67 15.08 4.91
N ALA A 32 -2.02 13.81 4.72
CA ALA A 32 -3.27 13.26 5.26
C ALA A 32 -3.30 13.30 6.79
N ALA A 33 -2.19 12.96 7.44
CA ALA A 33 -2.07 13.01 8.90
C ALA A 33 -2.21 14.45 9.43
N ARG A 34 -1.48 15.39 8.85
CA ARG A 34 -1.45 16.79 9.27
C ARG A 34 -2.80 17.50 9.12
N TYR A 35 -3.59 17.12 8.11
CA TYR A 35 -4.90 17.73 7.86
C TYR A 35 -6.07 16.89 8.37
N GLY A 36 -5.85 15.77 9.04
CA GLY A 36 -6.93 14.93 9.57
C GLY A 36 -7.81 14.34 8.46
N ILE A 37 -7.19 13.84 7.37
CA ILE A 37 -7.90 13.28 6.23
C ILE A 37 -7.91 11.75 6.34
N GLY A 38 -9.04 11.18 6.78
CA GLY A 38 -9.21 9.75 7.06
C GLY A 38 -9.23 8.89 5.80
N ILE A 39 -8.06 8.61 5.24
CA ILE A 39 -7.88 7.67 4.12
C ILE A 39 -7.25 6.36 4.61
N LEU A 40 -7.60 5.25 3.98
CA LEU A 40 -6.95 3.96 4.18
C LEU A 40 -5.99 3.68 3.02
N THR A 41 -4.72 3.41 3.34
CA THR A 41 -3.74 2.92 2.38
C THR A 41 -3.41 1.47 2.69
N ILE A 42 -3.54 0.59 1.70
CA ILE A 42 -3.15 -0.83 1.79
C ILE A 42 -1.96 -1.03 0.86
N VAL A 43 -0.84 -1.46 1.44
CA VAL A 43 0.40 -1.74 0.71
C VAL A 43 0.61 -3.24 0.62
N PHE A 44 0.66 -3.78 -0.58
CA PHE A 44 1.11 -5.15 -0.81
C PHE A 44 2.64 -5.15 -0.94
N ASN A 45 3.30 -5.65 0.09
CA ASN A 45 4.76 -5.75 0.15
C ASN A 45 5.18 -7.17 -0.23
N ASN A 46 5.63 -7.35 -1.47
CA ASN A 46 6.20 -8.59 -1.99
C ASN A 46 7.73 -8.51 -2.19
N GLY A 47 8.34 -7.37 -1.92
CA GLY A 47 9.78 -7.16 -2.00
C GLY A 47 10.35 -7.00 -3.42
N VAL A 48 9.49 -6.88 -4.44
CA VAL A 48 9.94 -6.80 -5.83
C VAL A 48 9.06 -5.90 -6.71
N MET A 49 9.65 -5.30 -7.72
CA MET A 49 8.95 -4.60 -8.79
C MET A 49 8.42 -5.60 -9.82
N ALA A 50 7.46 -6.45 -9.42
CA ALA A 50 7.01 -7.60 -10.21
C ALA A 50 6.46 -7.21 -11.60
N ALA A 51 5.80 -6.06 -11.73
CA ALA A 51 5.27 -5.57 -12.99
C ALA A 51 6.35 -5.22 -14.03
N GLU A 52 7.56 -4.94 -13.55
CA GLU A 52 8.68 -4.50 -14.38
C GLU A 52 9.63 -5.65 -14.80
N ARG A 53 9.29 -6.89 -14.42
CA ARG A 53 10.15 -8.07 -14.65
C ARG A 53 10.62 -8.21 -16.11
N ASP A 54 9.70 -8.02 -17.05
CA ASP A 54 9.98 -8.27 -18.47
C ASP A 54 10.72 -7.09 -19.14
N VAL A 55 10.82 -5.93 -18.49
CA VAL A 55 11.48 -4.74 -19.01
C VAL A 55 12.79 -4.41 -18.31
N LEU A 56 13.04 -4.93 -17.11
CA LEU A 56 14.25 -4.66 -16.33
C LEU A 56 15.24 -5.84 -16.29
N ILE A 57 15.15 -6.81 -17.21
CA ILE A 57 15.92 -8.06 -17.17
C ILE A 57 17.42 -7.79 -17.01
N GLU A 58 18.02 -7.02 -17.91
CA GLU A 58 19.47 -6.74 -17.88
C GLU A 58 19.87 -5.92 -16.65
N ALA A 59 19.03 -4.98 -16.22
CA ALA A 59 19.30 -4.16 -15.06
C ALA A 59 19.18 -4.98 -13.76
N ASP A 60 18.25 -5.93 -13.71
CA ASP A 60 18.09 -6.81 -12.56
C ASP A 60 19.24 -7.82 -12.46
N GLU A 61 19.62 -8.47 -13.55
CA GLU A 61 20.77 -9.38 -13.60
C GLU A 61 22.06 -8.71 -13.14
N LYS A 62 22.28 -7.45 -13.53
CA LYS A 62 23.51 -6.73 -13.26
C LYS A 62 23.54 -6.01 -11.90
N TYR A 63 22.40 -5.50 -11.46
CA TYR A 63 22.30 -4.58 -10.31
C TYR A 63 21.26 -4.99 -9.28
N GLY A 64 20.45 -6.02 -9.49
CA GLY A 64 19.31 -6.38 -8.64
C GLY A 64 18.24 -5.29 -8.64
N ALA A 65 17.99 -4.65 -9.78
CA ALA A 65 17.18 -3.45 -9.89
C ALA A 65 15.68 -3.67 -9.56
N MET A 66 15.22 -4.91 -9.61
CA MET A 66 13.82 -5.24 -9.26
C MET A 66 13.57 -5.35 -7.76
N LYS A 67 14.62 -5.54 -6.95
CA LYS A 67 14.46 -5.71 -5.52
C LYS A 67 14.14 -4.38 -4.86
N VAL A 68 13.06 -4.35 -4.13
CA VAL A 68 12.66 -3.24 -3.26
C VAL A 68 12.51 -3.76 -1.84
N GLY A 69 12.60 -2.91 -0.86
CA GLY A 69 12.50 -3.33 0.52
C GLY A 69 12.16 -2.19 1.43
N GLY A 70 11.60 -2.52 2.58
CA GLY A 70 11.24 -1.55 3.58
C GLY A 70 10.23 -2.11 4.57
N ASN A 71 10.09 -1.41 5.68
CA ASN A 71 9.00 -1.59 6.61
C ASN A 71 8.09 -0.36 6.50
N TYR A 72 7.06 -0.48 5.68
CA TYR A 72 6.21 0.65 5.32
C TYR A 72 5.25 1.04 6.43
N SER A 73 4.93 0.12 7.34
CA SER A 73 4.19 0.44 8.56
C SER A 73 5.00 1.38 9.45
N VAL A 74 6.28 1.10 9.67
CA VAL A 74 7.17 2.00 10.43
C VAL A 74 7.37 3.35 9.73
N VAL A 75 7.46 3.37 8.40
CA VAL A 75 7.52 4.63 7.65
C VAL A 75 6.24 5.45 7.86
N ALA A 76 5.07 4.82 7.79
CA ALA A 76 3.79 5.49 8.04
C ALA A 76 3.72 6.09 9.45
N GLU A 77 4.17 5.36 10.47
CA GLU A 77 4.26 5.86 11.86
C GLU A 77 5.16 7.09 11.95
N GLY A 78 6.33 7.06 11.28
CA GLY A 78 7.22 8.21 11.19
C GLY A 78 6.61 9.44 10.52
N LEU A 79 5.59 9.26 9.69
CA LEU A 79 4.79 10.32 9.06
C LEU A 79 3.55 10.72 9.88
N GLY A 80 3.37 10.17 11.08
CA GLY A 80 2.22 10.44 11.93
C GLY A 80 0.95 9.66 11.59
N VAL A 81 1.08 8.57 10.84
CA VAL A 81 -0.04 7.71 10.42
C VAL A 81 -0.02 6.41 11.21
N ALA A 82 -1.13 6.08 11.87
CA ALA A 82 -1.27 4.78 12.52
C ALA A 82 -1.23 3.64 11.50
N SER A 83 -0.58 2.54 11.85
CA SER A 83 -0.37 1.44 10.90
C SER A 83 -0.46 0.08 11.56
N LEU A 84 -0.68 -0.94 10.73
CA LEU A 84 -0.54 -2.35 11.09
C LEU A 84 0.19 -3.11 9.97
N ARG A 85 1.05 -4.04 10.36
CA ARG A 85 1.69 -4.99 9.47
C ARG A 85 1.00 -6.34 9.61
N VAL A 86 0.48 -6.84 8.50
CA VAL A 86 -0.25 -8.10 8.39
C VAL A 86 0.65 -9.14 7.73
N GLU A 87 0.99 -10.19 8.46
CA GLU A 87 1.85 -11.29 7.97
C GLU A 87 1.08 -12.57 7.68
N LYS A 88 -0.15 -12.69 8.22
CA LYS A 88 -1.02 -13.82 8.02
C LYS A 88 -2.37 -13.39 7.46
N PRO A 89 -2.97 -14.14 6.54
CA PRO A 89 -4.27 -13.77 5.95
C PRO A 89 -5.37 -13.56 6.99
N ASP A 90 -5.37 -14.33 8.08
CA ASP A 90 -6.39 -14.24 9.12
C ASP A 90 -6.36 -12.90 9.90
N ASP A 91 -5.21 -12.22 9.91
CA ASP A 91 -5.05 -10.94 10.60
C ASP A 91 -5.57 -9.76 9.76
N PHE A 92 -5.88 -9.97 8.47
CA PHE A 92 -6.28 -8.89 7.57
C PHE A 92 -7.64 -8.28 7.92
N LEU A 93 -8.65 -9.09 8.17
CA LEU A 93 -9.99 -8.59 8.51
C LEU A 93 -10.01 -7.80 9.83
N PRO A 94 -9.38 -8.27 10.91
CA PRO A 94 -9.20 -7.47 12.12
C PRO A 94 -8.52 -6.12 11.86
N ALA A 95 -7.43 -6.12 11.09
CA ALA A 95 -6.72 -4.87 10.74
C ALA A 95 -7.61 -3.91 9.92
N LEU A 96 -8.41 -4.44 9.00
CA LEU A 96 -9.34 -3.65 8.21
C LEU A 96 -10.45 -3.02 9.08
N ASP A 97 -10.95 -3.75 10.06
CA ASP A 97 -11.98 -3.24 10.98
C ASP A 97 -11.43 -2.14 11.90
N GLU A 98 -10.18 -2.24 12.32
CA GLU A 98 -9.49 -1.17 13.05
C GLU A 98 -9.27 0.05 12.15
N ALA A 99 -8.76 -0.15 10.94
CA ALA A 99 -8.56 0.90 9.96
C ALA A 99 -9.85 1.68 9.66
N LYS A 100 -10.99 1.00 9.53
CA LYS A 100 -12.30 1.64 9.33
C LYS A 100 -12.67 2.57 10.50
N LYS A 101 -12.45 2.13 11.74
CA LYS A 101 -12.75 2.95 12.93
C LYS A 101 -11.91 4.22 12.93
N ILE A 102 -10.60 4.08 12.69
CA ILE A 102 -9.65 5.20 12.70
C ILE A 102 -9.92 6.17 11.55
N THR A 103 -10.13 5.66 10.34
CA THR A 103 -10.41 6.53 9.19
C THR A 103 -11.75 7.24 9.26
N THR A 104 -12.74 6.65 9.95
CA THR A 104 -14.02 7.29 10.23
C THR A 104 -13.86 8.44 11.24
N SER A 105 -12.91 8.37 12.16
CA SER A 105 -12.61 9.46 13.08
C SER A 105 -11.81 10.62 12.44
N GLY A 106 -11.44 10.49 11.18
CA GLY A 106 -10.72 11.52 10.43
C GLY A 106 -9.21 11.32 10.33
N ALA A 107 -8.64 10.28 10.97
CA ALA A 107 -7.21 10.01 10.88
C ALA A 107 -6.89 9.02 9.75
N PRO A 108 -5.77 9.19 9.02
CA PRO A 108 -5.34 8.21 8.03
C PRO A 108 -4.82 6.94 8.70
N PHE A 109 -4.88 5.83 7.96
CA PHE A 109 -4.37 4.54 8.40
C PHE A 109 -3.66 3.79 7.28
N LEU A 110 -2.61 3.04 7.61
CA LEU A 110 -1.91 2.18 6.66
C LEU A 110 -1.93 0.72 7.12
N ILE A 111 -2.28 -0.18 6.21
CA ILE A 111 -2.10 -1.63 6.38
C ILE A 111 -1.00 -2.08 5.42
N GLU A 112 0.10 -2.60 5.96
CA GLU A 112 1.13 -3.27 5.18
C GLU A 112 0.86 -4.76 5.16
N CYS A 113 0.52 -5.31 4.00
CA CYS A 113 0.29 -6.73 3.82
C CYS A 113 1.55 -7.39 3.26
N MET A 114 2.15 -8.31 4.02
CA MET A 114 3.24 -9.13 3.53
C MET A 114 2.68 -10.19 2.61
N VAL A 115 3.07 -10.13 1.35
CA VAL A 115 2.59 -11.07 0.33
C VAL A 115 3.76 -11.82 -0.28
N LYS A 116 3.46 -13.01 -0.82
CA LYS A 116 4.44 -13.82 -1.51
C LYS A 116 4.97 -13.07 -2.73
N GLU A 117 6.27 -13.17 -2.97
CA GLU A 117 6.84 -12.80 -4.25
C GLU A 117 6.13 -13.60 -5.36
N GLY A 118 5.57 -12.89 -6.33
CA GLY A 118 4.81 -13.52 -7.41
C GLY A 118 4.79 -12.63 -8.64
N TYR A 119 4.71 -13.28 -9.79
CA TYR A 119 4.72 -12.65 -11.10
C TYR A 119 3.46 -12.97 -11.90
N GLU A 120 2.44 -13.49 -11.23
CA GLU A 120 1.14 -13.80 -11.84
C GLU A 120 0.28 -12.53 -11.83
N PHE A 121 -0.17 -12.13 -13.00
CA PHE A 121 -1.04 -10.98 -13.16
C PHE A 121 -2.46 -11.42 -13.48
N SER A 122 -3.45 -10.63 -13.08
CA SER A 122 -4.85 -10.89 -13.36
C SER A 122 -5.14 -11.07 -14.85
N ARG A 123 -4.40 -10.38 -15.73
CA ARG A 123 -4.49 -10.56 -17.19
C ARG A 123 -4.15 -11.98 -17.65
N ASP A 124 -3.27 -12.68 -16.90
CA ASP A 124 -2.82 -14.03 -17.24
C ASP A 124 -3.85 -15.09 -16.78
N ALA A 125 -4.71 -14.73 -15.84
CA ALA A 125 -5.78 -15.56 -15.33
C ALA A 125 -7.10 -15.45 -16.11
N LEU A 126 -7.23 -14.45 -16.97
CA LEU A 126 -8.44 -14.17 -17.76
C LEU A 126 -8.14 -14.32 -19.26
N PRO A 127 -8.26 -15.54 -19.81
CA PRO A 127 -8.03 -15.76 -21.24
C PRO A 127 -9.06 -14.95 -22.06
N GLY A 128 -8.58 -13.99 -22.85
CA GLY A 128 -9.40 -13.23 -23.79
C GLY A 128 -9.68 -11.76 -23.45
N LEU A 129 -8.96 -11.18 -22.49
CA LEU A 129 -8.89 -9.73 -22.30
C LEU A 129 -7.67 -9.13 -22.99
#